data_421728fcad68fb0dfcac130ca67afb0c
#
_entry.id   421728fcad68fb0dfcac130ca67afb0c
#
_cell.length_a   1.000
_cell.length_b   1.000
_cell.length_c   1.000
_cell.angle_alpha   90.00
_cell.angle_beta   90.00
_cell.angle_gamma   90.00
#
_symmetry.space_group_name_H-M   'P 1'
#
loop_
_entity.id
_entity.type
_entity.pdbx_description
1 polymer ?
#
loop_
_entity_poly.entity_id
_entity_poly.type
_entity_poly.pdbx_seq_one_letter_code
_entity_poly.pdbx_strand_id
1 'polypeptide(L)'
;MAYGVVHHFPGGTKEQYEASIAAVHPSADTLPDGQISHVAGPSADGWTITAVHETQESWERFRDDILMPRMQQGIDGGFATPPEESTFDVYKSMP
;
A
#
# COMPACT_ATOMS: atom_id res chain seq x y z
N MET A 1 -18.94 -2.40 -0.93
CA MET A 1 -18.45 -1.08 -1.33
C MET A 1 -16.92 -1.11 -1.34
N ALA A 2 -16.33 -0.58 -2.38
CA ALA A 2 -14.88 -0.55 -2.45
C ALA A 2 -14.29 0.34 -1.36
N TYR A 3 -13.05 0.05 -0.98
CA TYR A 3 -12.41 0.66 0.18
C TYR A 3 -11.07 1.25 -0.23
N GLY A 4 -10.89 2.54 0.02
CA GLY A 4 -9.67 3.27 -0.33
C GLY A 4 -8.71 3.37 0.85
N VAL A 5 -7.42 3.23 0.55
CA VAL A 5 -6.36 3.31 1.58
C VAL A 5 -5.29 4.25 1.06
N VAL A 6 -4.94 5.23 1.85
CA VAL A 6 -3.86 6.18 1.55
C VAL A 6 -2.76 6.02 2.57
N HIS A 7 -1.56 5.76 2.09
CA HIS A 7 -0.37 5.69 2.93
C HIS A 7 0.60 6.78 2.51
N HIS A 8 1.02 7.60 3.47
CA HIS A 8 2.09 8.58 3.26
C HIS A 8 3.29 8.20 4.12
N PHE A 9 4.45 8.04 3.48
CA PHE A 9 5.70 7.71 4.15
C PHE A 9 6.61 8.94 4.18
N PRO A 10 6.67 9.65 5.31
CA PRO A 10 7.58 10.80 5.43
C PRO A 10 9.03 10.36 5.18
N GLY A 11 9.73 11.09 4.33
CA GLY A 11 11.11 10.72 3.97
C GLY A 11 11.24 9.52 3.05
N GLY A 12 10.12 8.94 2.60
CA GLY A 12 10.13 7.77 1.73
C GLY A 12 10.71 8.05 0.36
N THR A 13 11.30 7.02 -0.26
CA THR A 13 11.95 7.11 -1.55
C THR A 13 11.42 6.07 -2.51
N LYS A 14 11.70 6.27 -3.80
CA LYS A 14 11.36 5.30 -4.84
C LYS A 14 11.99 3.94 -4.56
N GLU A 15 13.24 3.94 -4.15
CA GLU A 15 13.98 2.70 -3.88
C GLU A 15 13.36 1.93 -2.72
N GLN A 16 12.94 2.63 -1.68
CA GLN A 16 12.25 2.01 -0.56
C GLN A 16 10.88 1.45 -0.98
N TYR A 17 10.17 2.18 -1.84
CA TYR A 17 8.90 1.71 -2.38
C TYR A 17 9.08 0.44 -3.20
N GLU A 18 10.06 0.40 -4.11
CA GLU A 18 10.32 -0.78 -4.95
C GLU A 18 10.64 -2.01 -4.09
N ALA A 19 11.47 -1.84 -3.07
CA ALA A 19 11.80 -2.94 -2.17
C ALA A 19 10.58 -3.43 -1.39
N SER A 20 9.73 -2.51 -0.95
CA SER A 20 8.53 -2.86 -0.19
C SER A 20 7.51 -3.59 -1.07
N ILE A 21 7.29 -3.13 -2.30
CA ILE A 21 6.37 -3.77 -3.23
C ILE A 21 6.84 -5.19 -3.57
N ALA A 22 8.14 -5.38 -3.79
CA ALA A 22 8.70 -6.70 -4.06
C ALA A 22 8.42 -7.70 -2.93
N ALA A 23 8.30 -7.21 -1.70
CA ALA A 23 8.06 -8.06 -0.54
C ALA A 23 6.59 -8.41 -0.32
N VAL A 24 5.66 -7.54 -0.74
CA VAL A 24 4.23 -7.69 -0.38
C VAL A 24 3.31 -7.94 -1.56
N HIS A 25 3.74 -7.68 -2.78
CA HIS A 25 2.97 -8.01 -3.99
C HIS A 25 3.46 -9.33 -4.58
N PRO A 26 2.59 -10.08 -5.32
CA PRO A 26 3.04 -11.31 -5.97
C PRO A 26 4.15 -11.09 -6.98
N SER A 27 4.13 -9.93 -7.65
CA SER A 27 5.20 -9.48 -8.53
C SER A 27 5.11 -7.96 -8.68
N ALA A 28 6.10 -7.36 -9.34
CA ALA A 28 6.15 -5.91 -9.50
C ALA A 28 4.93 -5.34 -10.24
N ASP A 29 4.32 -6.16 -11.11
CA ASP A 29 3.21 -5.72 -11.96
C ASP A 29 1.87 -6.35 -11.59
N THR A 30 1.81 -7.12 -10.49
CA THR A 30 0.62 -7.87 -10.12
C THR A 30 0.08 -7.36 -8.79
N LEU A 31 -1.19 -6.97 -8.76
CA LEU A 31 -1.84 -6.55 -7.53
C LEU A 31 -2.14 -7.76 -6.64
N PRO A 32 -2.13 -7.58 -5.30
CA PRO A 32 -2.61 -8.64 -4.40
C PRO A 32 -4.09 -8.91 -4.63
N ASP A 33 -4.54 -10.10 -4.22
CA ASP A 33 -5.94 -10.47 -4.31
C ASP A 33 -6.80 -9.41 -3.62
N GLY A 34 -7.85 -8.97 -4.31
CA GLY A 34 -8.80 -8.00 -3.80
C GLY A 34 -8.40 -6.55 -3.98
N GLN A 35 -7.16 -6.26 -4.36
CA GLN A 35 -6.76 -4.90 -4.68
C GLN A 35 -7.09 -4.63 -6.15
N ILE A 36 -7.82 -3.55 -6.42
CA ILE A 36 -8.31 -3.26 -7.77
C ILE A 36 -7.62 -2.08 -8.43
N SER A 37 -6.95 -1.24 -7.66
CA SER A 37 -6.11 -0.18 -8.22
C SER A 37 -5.00 0.20 -7.25
N HIS A 38 -3.94 0.78 -7.78
CA HIS A 38 -2.77 1.15 -7.00
C HIS A 38 -2.03 2.25 -7.76
N VAL A 39 -1.89 3.41 -7.12
CA VAL A 39 -1.07 4.48 -7.68
C VAL A 39 -0.10 4.95 -6.59
N ALA A 40 1.11 5.31 -7.01
CA ALA A 40 2.16 5.69 -6.07
C ALA A 40 3.12 6.67 -6.72
N GLY A 41 3.70 7.53 -5.92
CA GLY A 41 4.68 8.47 -6.42
C GLY A 41 5.26 9.36 -5.33
N PRO A 42 6.29 10.14 -5.67
CA PRO A 42 6.84 11.11 -4.74
C PRO A 42 5.81 12.19 -4.43
N SER A 43 5.78 12.59 -3.18
CA SER A 43 4.88 13.63 -2.69
C SER A 43 5.64 14.53 -1.74
N ALA A 44 5.00 15.61 -1.27
CA ALA A 44 5.64 16.50 -0.31
C ALA A 44 6.16 15.69 0.87
N ASP A 45 7.41 15.85 1.22
CA ASP A 45 8.10 15.22 2.35
C ASP A 45 8.34 13.71 2.20
N GLY A 46 8.04 13.09 1.05
CA GLY A 46 8.28 11.66 0.96
C GLY A 46 7.57 10.96 -0.19
N TRP A 47 6.84 9.91 0.13
CA TRP A 47 6.21 9.01 -0.85
C TRP A 47 4.77 8.72 -0.46
N THR A 48 3.86 8.75 -1.42
CA THR A 48 2.44 8.47 -1.18
C THR A 48 1.96 7.32 -2.06
N ILE A 49 1.18 6.43 -1.46
CA ILE A 49 0.53 5.31 -2.14
C ILE A 49 -0.96 5.43 -1.91
N THR A 50 -1.74 5.27 -2.96
CA THR A 50 -3.20 5.15 -2.85
C THR A 50 -3.62 3.85 -3.49
N ALA A 51 -4.29 3.00 -2.73
CA ALA A 51 -4.77 1.71 -3.20
C ALA A 51 -6.27 1.61 -2.95
N VAL A 52 -6.96 0.90 -3.84
CA VAL A 52 -8.39 0.62 -3.67
C VAL A 52 -8.56 -0.90 -3.63
N HIS A 53 -9.28 -1.38 -2.63
CA HIS A 53 -9.62 -2.78 -2.46
C HIS A 53 -11.10 -3.00 -2.74
N GLU A 54 -11.48 -4.22 -3.08
CA GLU A 54 -12.87 -4.55 -3.38
C GLU A 54 -13.79 -4.26 -2.19
N THR A 55 -13.32 -4.55 -0.98
CA THR A 55 -14.06 -4.34 0.27
C THR A 55 -13.10 -3.99 1.39
N GLN A 56 -13.65 -3.51 2.51
CA GLN A 56 -12.85 -3.30 3.72
C GLN A 56 -12.25 -4.61 4.22
N GLU A 57 -13.02 -5.71 4.17
CA GLU A 57 -12.53 -7.02 4.59
C GLU A 57 -11.36 -7.49 3.73
N SER A 58 -11.39 -7.21 2.43
CA SER A 58 -10.28 -7.52 1.53
C SER A 58 -9.01 -6.79 1.94
N TRP A 59 -9.12 -5.50 2.26
CA TRP A 59 -7.99 -4.72 2.77
C TRP A 59 -7.46 -5.30 4.09
N GLU A 60 -8.36 -5.61 5.01
CA GLU A 60 -7.97 -6.13 6.32
C GLU A 60 -7.25 -7.48 6.19
N ARG A 61 -7.70 -8.36 5.28
CA ARG A 61 -7.01 -9.63 5.03
C ARG A 61 -5.60 -9.41 4.49
N PHE A 62 -5.46 -8.52 3.51
CA PHE A 62 -4.15 -8.20 2.96
C PHE A 62 -3.23 -7.63 4.04
N ARG A 63 -3.74 -6.70 4.82
CA ARG A 63 -2.98 -6.09 5.92
C ARG A 63 -2.51 -7.15 6.91
N ASP A 64 -3.43 -8.00 7.36
CA ASP A 64 -3.15 -8.92 8.46
C ASP A 64 -2.36 -10.15 8.02
N ASP A 65 -2.59 -10.63 6.79
CA ASP A 65 -1.98 -11.88 6.31
C ASP A 65 -0.67 -11.64 5.58
N ILE A 66 -0.46 -10.47 4.99
CA ILE A 66 0.71 -10.21 4.14
C ILE A 66 1.48 -8.98 4.61
N LEU A 67 0.83 -7.82 4.67
CA LEU A 67 1.52 -6.56 4.90
C LEU A 67 2.17 -6.48 6.28
N MET A 68 1.38 -6.67 7.33
CA MET A 68 1.89 -6.56 8.70
C MET A 68 2.95 -7.61 9.02
N PRO A 69 2.78 -8.91 8.66
CA PRO A 69 3.84 -9.89 8.91
C PRO A 69 5.15 -9.54 8.21
N ARG A 70 5.09 -9.06 6.97
CA ARG A 70 6.32 -8.68 6.25
C ARG A 70 6.99 -7.47 6.90
N MET A 71 6.19 -6.47 7.30
CA MET A 71 6.74 -5.29 7.96
C MET A 71 7.34 -5.63 9.32
N GLN A 72 6.74 -6.55 10.08
CA GLN A 72 7.28 -6.98 11.37
C GLN A 72 8.58 -7.75 11.22
N GLN A 73 8.75 -8.51 10.15
CA GLN A 73 10.00 -9.21 9.84
C GLN A 73 11.10 -8.25 9.38
N GLY A 74 10.71 -7.06 8.92
CA GLY A 74 11.62 -6.12 8.30
C GLY A 74 11.80 -6.40 6.81
N ILE A 75 11.80 -5.35 6.01
CA ILE A 75 11.99 -5.44 4.56
C ILE A 75 13.31 -4.74 4.24
N ASP A 76 14.30 -5.50 3.77
CA ASP A 76 15.60 -4.94 3.39
C ASP A 76 15.41 -3.85 2.33
N GLY A 77 15.88 -2.64 2.65
CA GLY A 77 15.76 -1.51 1.75
C GLY A 77 14.38 -0.90 1.67
N GLY A 78 13.41 -1.42 2.43
CA GLY A 78 12.04 -0.90 2.47
C GLY A 78 11.92 0.37 3.29
N PHE A 79 10.68 0.85 3.45
CA PHE A 79 10.43 2.07 4.21
C PHE A 79 10.91 1.92 5.66
N ALA A 80 11.57 2.97 6.14
CA ALA A 80 12.21 2.94 7.47
C ALA A 80 11.23 3.16 8.62
N THR A 81 10.08 3.79 8.33
CA THR A 81 9.09 4.15 9.35
C THR A 81 7.69 3.72 8.89
N PRO A 82 6.76 3.54 9.84
CA PRO A 82 5.37 3.27 9.48
C PRO A 82 4.77 4.44 8.72
N PRO A 83 3.77 4.19 7.85
CA PRO A 83 3.11 5.27 7.13
C PRO A 83 2.09 5.99 8.01
N GLU A 84 1.79 7.22 7.61
CA GLU A 84 0.57 7.88 8.01
C GLU A 84 -0.56 7.29 7.16
N GLU A 85 -1.57 6.74 7.80
CA GLU A 85 -2.64 6.02 7.10
C GLU A 85 -3.96 6.75 7.22
N SER A 86 -4.69 6.83 6.11
CA SER A 86 -6.10 7.20 6.13
C SER A 86 -6.88 6.26 5.22
N THR A 87 -8.13 6.02 5.56
CA THR A 87 -8.99 5.10 4.81
C THR A 87 -10.34 5.75 4.59
N PHE A 88 -11.05 5.26 3.56
CA PHE A 88 -12.36 5.80 3.23
C PHE A 88 -13.16 4.81 2.39
N ASP A 89 -14.49 4.88 2.49
CA ASP A 89 -15.36 4.13 1.60
C ASP A 89 -15.39 4.84 0.25
N VAL A 90 -15.23 4.07 -0.83
CA VAL A 90 -15.27 4.64 -2.17
C VAL A 90 -16.71 4.81 -2.60
N TYR A 91 -17.14 6.05 -2.73
CA TYR A 91 -18.47 6.37 -3.24
C TYR A 91 -18.52 6.28 -4.75
N LYS A 92 -17.47 6.76 -5.43
CA LYS A 92 -17.45 6.83 -6.89
C LYS A 92 -16.02 6.66 -7.39
N SER A 93 -15.87 5.87 -8.45
CA SER A 93 -14.59 5.68 -9.12
C SER A 93 -14.79 5.97 -10.61
N MET A 94 -13.93 6.83 -11.14
CA MET A 94 -13.90 7.12 -12.57
C MET A 94 -12.46 6.88 -13.05
N PRO A 95 -12.28 6.29 -14.25
CA PRO A 95 -10.95 5.97 -14.76
C PRO A 95 -10.05 7.18 -14.89
#